data_32814f6d1d35ed7e2b665dc88114e9c4
#
_entry.id   32814f6d1d35ed7e2b665dc88114e9c4
#
_cell.length_a   1.000
_cell.length_b   1.000
_cell.length_c   1.000
_cell.angle_alpha   90.00
_cell.angle_beta   90.00
_cell.angle_gamma   90.00
#
_symmetry.space_group_name_H-M   'P 1'
#
loop_
_entity.id
_entity.type
_entity.pdbx_description
1 polymer ?
#
loop_
_entity_poly.entity_id
_entity_poly.type
_entity_poly.pdbx_seq_one_letter_code
_entity_poly.pdbx_strand_id
1 'polypeptide(L)'
;MFSRLFRTRTSSQVYLFPPATPRFPLLCHPFTTGTGVQESSPLPAAAQEAAIAKLIIELDPLSLSETLEKSSFQWTPDLVDKVLKRLWNHGPKALQFFKQLDRHQTYTHSSSSFDYAIDIAARMRDYKTVWTLVARMRSRRLGPSPRTFAIITERYVSAGKADRAVKVFLSMHEHGCRQDLNSFNTLLDLLCKSRRVEMAYKLFKDFRGRFKADTVSYNIIANGWCLIKRTPKALEVMTEMVKRGLTPSLTTYNILIKGFFRTGELKKAWEFFLEMKKRKCDVDVVTYTTMVHGFGVAGEIKKARKVFDEMVRDGVLPSVPTYNALIQVLCKKDSVENAILVFEEMMRKGYQPNSTTYSVIIRGLCHTGDMERAVKFVARMEKDDCEPNVQTYNVMIRYFCDSGEIEKGLNLFDKMGKGSCLPNLDTYNILISAMFVRKKSDDLVVAGKLLIEMIDRGFLPRKFIFNRVLNGLFLTGNQDFARDILRLQSRSGRVPRHLKL
;
A
#
# COMPACT_ATOMS: atom_id res chain seq x y z
N MET A 1 -18.37 14.58 -30.95
CA MET A 1 -17.05 14.82 -30.34
C MET A 1 -16.23 13.54 -30.22
N PHE A 2 -16.83 12.43 -29.80
CA PHE A 2 -16.16 11.13 -29.69
C PHE A 2 -15.64 10.54 -31.01
N SER A 3 -16.31 10.78 -32.14
CA SER A 3 -15.92 10.24 -33.44
C SER A 3 -14.55 10.72 -33.97
N ARG A 4 -14.03 11.86 -33.49
CA ARG A 4 -12.72 12.39 -33.88
C ARG A 4 -11.55 11.78 -33.08
N LEU A 5 -11.82 11.22 -31.89
CA LEU A 5 -10.78 10.67 -31.01
C LEU A 5 -10.26 9.29 -31.46
N PHE A 6 -11.02 8.61 -32.30
CA PHE A 6 -10.74 7.25 -32.73
C PHE A 6 -10.14 7.12 -34.15
N ARG A 7 -9.82 8.23 -34.84
CA ARG A 7 -9.21 8.17 -36.16
C ARG A 7 -7.73 7.83 -36.05
N THR A 8 -7.37 6.57 -35.91
CA THR A 8 -6.01 6.08 -36.18
C THR A 8 -6.08 4.80 -36.99
N ARG A 9 -5.26 4.74 -38.04
CA ARG A 9 -5.12 3.60 -38.95
C ARG A 9 -4.54 2.41 -38.15
N THR A 10 -5.22 1.28 -38.22
CA THR A 10 -4.71 -0.02 -37.80
C THR A 10 -3.61 -0.48 -38.76
N SER A 11 -2.38 -0.56 -38.30
CA SER A 11 -1.38 -1.43 -38.90
C SER A 11 -1.01 -2.48 -37.84
N SER A 12 -1.40 -3.70 -38.14
CA SER A 12 -1.13 -4.89 -37.35
C SER A 12 0.35 -5.23 -37.41
N GLN A 13 1.04 -5.22 -36.28
CA GLN A 13 2.22 -6.08 -36.09
C GLN A 13 2.08 -6.75 -34.72
N VAL A 14 1.88 -8.04 -34.79
CA VAL A 14 1.81 -8.99 -33.69
C VAL A 14 3.24 -9.25 -33.23
N TYR A 15 3.56 -8.86 -31.99
CA TYR A 15 4.72 -9.39 -31.27
C TYR A 15 4.22 -10.32 -30.18
N LEU A 16 4.42 -11.61 -30.41
CA LEU A 16 4.25 -12.71 -29.46
C LEU A 16 5.40 -12.66 -28.43
N PHE A 17 5.06 -12.48 -27.16
CA PHE A 17 5.94 -12.83 -26.05
C PHE A 17 5.35 -14.02 -25.31
N PRO A 18 6.16 -15.03 -25.00
CA PRO A 18 5.68 -16.21 -24.27
C PRO A 18 5.51 -15.92 -22.77
N PRO A 19 4.57 -16.61 -22.08
CA PRO A 19 4.37 -16.45 -20.66
C PRO A 19 5.45 -17.20 -19.87
N ALA A 20 6.15 -16.49 -19.00
CA ALA A 20 7.05 -17.11 -18.04
C ALA A 20 6.25 -17.60 -16.81
N THR A 21 6.14 -18.90 -16.66
CA THR A 21 5.70 -19.57 -15.44
C THR A 21 6.92 -19.93 -14.60
N PRO A 22 6.97 -19.61 -13.30
CA PRO A 22 7.87 -20.30 -12.40
C PRO A 22 7.14 -21.48 -11.75
N ARG A 23 7.52 -22.68 -12.14
CA ARG A 23 7.22 -23.92 -11.40
C ARG A 23 8.20 -24.05 -10.25
N PHE A 24 7.70 -24.18 -9.04
CA PHE A 24 8.45 -24.71 -7.91
C PHE A 24 8.13 -26.20 -7.73
N PRO A 25 9.12 -27.08 -7.56
CA PRO A 25 8.87 -28.47 -7.26
C PRO A 25 8.66 -28.69 -5.76
N LEU A 26 7.58 -29.38 -5.43
CA LEU A 26 7.36 -30.06 -4.16
C LEU A 26 8.34 -31.24 -4.04
N LEU A 27 9.16 -31.27 -3.00
CA LEU A 27 9.90 -32.45 -2.57
C LEU A 27 9.49 -32.80 -1.15
N CYS A 28 8.64 -33.79 -1.04
CA CYS A 28 8.46 -34.59 0.17
C CYS A 28 9.59 -35.61 0.27
N HIS A 29 10.25 -35.73 1.42
CA HIS A 29 10.96 -36.94 1.80
C HIS A 29 10.78 -37.25 3.30
N PRO A 30 10.79 -38.54 3.67
CA PRO A 30 10.24 -39.07 4.90
C PRO A 30 11.26 -39.06 6.05
N PHE A 31 10.71 -39.13 7.27
CA PHE A 31 11.44 -39.31 8.51
C PHE A 31 12.18 -40.66 8.56
N THR A 32 13.46 -40.62 8.89
CA THR A 32 14.19 -41.75 9.48
C THR A 32 14.86 -41.34 10.79
N THR A 33 14.60 -42.12 11.80
CA THR A 33 15.17 -42.03 13.14
C THR A 33 16.63 -42.44 13.12
N GLY A 34 17.50 -41.60 13.69
CA GLY A 34 18.90 -41.93 13.93
C GLY A 34 19.49 -41.02 15.01
N THR A 35 19.82 -41.60 16.15
CA THR A 35 20.54 -41.00 17.28
C THR A 35 21.95 -40.62 16.88
N GLY A 36 22.34 -39.36 17.06
CA GLY A 36 23.71 -38.88 16.86
C GLY A 36 23.87 -37.43 17.26
N VAL A 37 24.82 -37.18 18.13
CA VAL A 37 25.40 -35.93 18.66
C VAL A 37 25.00 -34.66 17.90
N GLN A 38 24.34 -33.73 18.58
CA GLN A 38 23.91 -32.43 18.06
C GLN A 38 25.11 -31.49 17.90
N GLU A 39 25.68 -31.41 16.71
CA GLU A 39 26.21 -30.16 16.20
C GLU A 39 25.00 -29.28 15.79
N SER A 40 24.92 -28.08 16.37
CA SER A 40 23.83 -27.14 16.11
C SER A 40 23.82 -26.76 14.64
N SER A 41 22.92 -27.37 13.86
CA SER A 41 22.64 -26.98 12.47
C SER A 41 22.23 -25.50 12.41
N PRO A 42 22.71 -24.72 11.43
CA PRO A 42 22.35 -23.32 11.31
C PRO A 42 20.82 -23.21 11.12
N LEU A 43 20.18 -22.39 11.95
CA LEU A 43 18.75 -22.07 11.85
C LEU A 43 18.36 -21.70 10.41
N PRO A 44 17.21 -22.15 9.90
CA PRO A 44 16.75 -21.75 8.57
C PRO A 44 16.79 -20.22 8.45
N ALA A 45 17.22 -19.69 7.31
CA ALA A 45 17.47 -18.25 7.10
C ALA A 45 16.30 -17.34 7.53
N ALA A 46 15.06 -17.80 7.35
CA ALA A 46 13.84 -17.08 7.78
C ALA A 46 13.69 -17.03 9.32
N ALA A 47 14.17 -18.03 10.05
CA ALA A 47 14.18 -18.05 11.51
C ALA A 47 15.29 -17.15 12.07
N GLN A 48 16.44 -17.09 11.39
CA GLN A 48 17.58 -16.25 11.78
C GLN A 48 17.24 -14.75 11.69
N GLU A 49 16.65 -14.27 10.58
CA GLU A 49 16.25 -12.86 10.42
C GLU A 49 15.18 -12.44 11.44
N ALA A 50 14.26 -13.35 11.79
CA ALA A 50 13.23 -13.10 12.80
C ALA A 50 13.83 -12.98 14.20
N ALA A 51 14.75 -13.87 14.57
CA ALA A 51 15.44 -13.85 15.86
C ALA A 51 16.28 -12.57 16.02
N ILE A 52 17.03 -12.17 14.99
CA ILE A 52 17.82 -10.93 14.99
C ILE A 52 16.91 -9.71 15.13
N ALA A 53 15.81 -9.64 14.38
CA ALA A 53 14.87 -8.52 14.47
C ALA A 53 14.26 -8.41 15.87
N LYS A 54 13.92 -9.53 16.50
CA LYS A 54 13.40 -9.58 17.87
C LYS A 54 14.44 -9.06 18.88
N LEU A 55 15.68 -9.53 18.80
CA LEU A 55 16.79 -9.04 19.63
C LEU A 55 16.97 -7.52 19.51
N ILE A 56 16.95 -6.97 18.30
CA ILE A 56 17.09 -5.52 18.07
C ILE A 56 15.95 -4.73 18.69
N ILE A 57 14.73 -5.29 18.69
CA ILE A 57 13.57 -4.63 19.28
C ILE A 57 13.65 -4.63 20.81
N GLU A 58 14.10 -5.71 21.42
CA GLU A 58 14.10 -5.91 22.87
C GLU A 58 15.28 -5.23 23.58
N LEU A 59 16.46 -5.19 22.94
CA LEU A 59 17.68 -4.65 23.55
C LEU A 59 17.72 -3.11 23.53
N ASP A 60 18.36 -2.55 24.56
CA ASP A 60 18.74 -1.15 24.60
C ASP A 60 19.95 -0.85 23.68
N PRO A 61 20.27 0.45 23.41
CA PRO A 61 21.30 0.82 22.47
C PRO A 61 22.73 0.33 22.80
N LEU A 62 23.09 0.25 24.07
CA LEU A 62 24.43 -0.14 24.51
C LEU A 62 24.59 -1.66 24.44
N SER A 63 23.62 -2.40 25.02
CA SER A 63 23.59 -3.86 24.99
C SER A 63 23.47 -4.40 23.56
N LEU A 64 22.81 -3.68 22.64
CA LEU A 64 22.74 -4.06 21.24
C LEU A 64 24.13 -4.02 20.57
N SER A 65 24.94 -3.00 20.84
CA SER A 65 26.30 -2.89 20.27
C SER A 65 27.17 -4.07 20.68
N GLU A 66 27.21 -4.38 21.98
CA GLU A 66 27.98 -5.48 22.51
C GLU A 66 27.49 -6.85 21.99
N THR A 67 26.17 -7.02 21.88
CA THR A 67 25.59 -8.27 21.38
C THR A 67 25.89 -8.50 19.91
N LEU A 68 25.84 -7.43 19.08
CA LEU A 68 26.16 -7.53 17.66
C LEU A 68 27.66 -7.80 17.42
N GLU A 69 28.56 -7.21 18.24
CA GLU A 69 29.99 -7.43 18.15
C GLU A 69 30.40 -8.84 18.61
N LYS A 70 29.75 -9.37 19.64
CA LYS A 70 30.01 -10.72 20.20
C LYS A 70 29.29 -11.82 19.41
N SER A 71 28.37 -11.46 18.52
CA SER A 71 27.59 -12.45 17.76
C SER A 71 28.42 -13.12 16.66
N SER A 72 28.23 -14.41 16.50
CA SER A 72 28.83 -15.21 15.42
C SER A 72 28.09 -15.07 14.09
N PHE A 73 27.23 -14.05 13.93
CA PHE A 73 26.46 -13.85 12.72
C PHE A 73 27.36 -13.43 11.54
N GLN A 74 27.26 -14.15 10.45
CA GLN A 74 27.84 -13.71 9.18
C GLN A 74 26.94 -12.67 8.53
N TRP A 75 27.32 -11.40 8.60
CA TRP A 75 26.56 -10.31 8.03
C TRP A 75 26.69 -10.30 6.51
N THR A 76 25.60 -10.66 5.82
CA THR A 76 25.48 -10.55 4.37
C THR A 76 24.50 -9.43 4.02
N PRO A 77 24.66 -8.76 2.84
CA PRO A 77 23.72 -7.72 2.41
C PRO A 77 22.26 -8.20 2.38
N ASP A 78 22.01 -9.44 1.95
CA ASP A 78 20.67 -10.03 1.89
C ASP A 78 20.05 -10.18 3.30
N LEU A 79 20.82 -10.67 4.27
CA LEU A 79 20.37 -10.79 5.67
C LEU A 79 20.04 -9.43 6.27
N VAL A 80 20.91 -8.44 6.05
CA VAL A 80 20.69 -7.06 6.57
C VAL A 80 19.46 -6.43 5.94
N ASP A 81 19.25 -6.59 4.64
CA ASP A 81 18.07 -6.08 3.93
C ASP A 81 16.77 -6.71 4.48
N LYS A 82 16.78 -8.01 4.72
CA LYS A 82 15.64 -8.74 5.32
C LYS A 82 15.37 -8.28 6.75
N VAL A 83 16.40 -8.10 7.57
CA VAL A 83 16.26 -7.57 8.94
C VAL A 83 15.73 -6.13 8.92
N LEU A 84 16.28 -5.24 8.08
CA LEU A 84 15.76 -3.87 7.93
C LEU A 84 14.31 -3.85 7.46
N LYS A 85 13.92 -4.77 6.57
CA LYS A 85 12.54 -4.93 6.12
C LYS A 85 11.62 -5.37 7.28
N ARG A 86 12.06 -6.28 8.14
CA ARG A 86 11.30 -6.68 9.35
C ARG A 86 11.21 -5.55 10.37
N LEU A 87 12.28 -4.75 10.53
CA LEU A 87 12.34 -3.59 11.41
C LEU A 87 11.64 -2.35 10.82
N TRP A 88 10.98 -2.48 9.70
CA TRP A 88 10.29 -1.38 9.00
C TRP A 88 9.39 -0.54 9.91
N ASN A 89 8.70 -1.19 10.85
CA ASN A 89 7.82 -0.54 11.80
C ASN A 89 8.52 -0.05 13.07
N HIS A 90 9.82 -0.35 13.24
CA HIS A 90 10.66 0.03 14.38
C HIS A 90 11.79 0.99 13.93
N GLY A 91 11.40 2.08 13.27
CA GLY A 91 12.31 2.99 12.58
C GLY A 91 13.56 3.41 13.35
N PRO A 92 13.48 3.87 14.64
CA PRO A 92 14.67 4.23 15.42
C PRO A 92 15.64 3.07 15.63
N LYS A 93 15.10 1.91 16.00
CA LYS A 93 15.89 0.69 16.21
C LYS A 93 16.55 0.22 14.91
N ALA A 94 15.81 0.29 13.79
CA ALA A 94 16.35 -0.03 12.47
C ALA A 94 17.51 0.89 12.06
N LEU A 95 17.37 2.22 12.27
CA LEU A 95 18.46 3.16 11.96
C LEU A 95 19.65 3.02 12.90
N GLN A 96 19.40 2.67 14.15
CA GLN A 96 20.45 2.36 15.11
C GLN A 96 21.22 1.10 14.69
N PHE A 97 20.53 0.01 14.38
CA PHE A 97 21.11 -1.22 13.84
C PHE A 97 21.94 -0.94 12.59
N PHE A 98 21.41 -0.18 11.62
CA PHE A 98 22.14 0.21 10.42
C PHE A 98 23.44 0.96 10.76
N LYS A 99 23.41 1.90 11.71
CA LYS A 99 24.59 2.66 12.14
C LYS A 99 25.64 1.81 12.85
N GLN A 100 25.23 0.83 13.61
CA GLN A 100 26.15 -0.08 14.33
C GLN A 100 26.85 -1.01 13.35
N LEU A 101 26.12 -1.61 12.41
CA LEU A 101 26.73 -2.44 11.36
C LEU A 101 27.66 -1.64 10.45
N ASP A 102 27.43 -0.35 10.31
CA ASP A 102 28.31 0.53 9.53
C ASP A 102 29.72 0.71 10.14
N ARG A 103 29.87 0.38 11.44
CA ARG A 103 31.16 0.37 12.18
C ARG A 103 31.81 -1.02 12.21
N HIS A 104 31.10 -2.04 11.76
CA HIS A 104 31.60 -3.41 11.80
C HIS A 104 32.72 -3.61 10.77
N GLN A 105 33.84 -4.20 11.20
CA GLN A 105 35.06 -4.28 10.37
C GLN A 105 34.91 -5.16 9.12
N THR A 106 34.07 -6.19 9.18
CA THR A 106 33.95 -7.21 8.11
C THR A 106 32.74 -7.03 7.21
N TYR A 107 31.90 -6.01 7.47
CA TYR A 107 30.66 -5.80 6.71
C TYR A 107 30.58 -4.41 6.08
N THR A 108 30.13 -4.36 4.83
CA THR A 108 29.83 -3.11 4.12
C THR A 108 28.40 -3.14 3.60
N HIS A 109 27.65 -2.06 3.85
CA HIS A 109 26.28 -1.91 3.36
C HIS A 109 26.21 -1.88 1.84
N SER A 110 25.21 -2.56 1.28
CA SER A 110 24.84 -2.49 -0.13
C SER A 110 24.03 -1.22 -0.44
N SER A 111 23.90 -0.87 -1.73
CA SER A 111 22.99 0.20 -2.16
C SER A 111 21.55 -0.06 -1.72
N SER A 112 21.10 -1.32 -1.71
CA SER A 112 19.78 -1.72 -1.23
C SER A 112 19.59 -1.46 0.27
N SER A 113 20.59 -1.79 1.09
CA SER A 113 20.56 -1.52 2.54
C SER A 113 20.46 -0.02 2.83
N PHE A 114 21.17 0.81 2.05
CA PHE A 114 21.02 2.27 2.13
C PHE A 114 19.62 2.73 1.73
N ASP A 115 19.04 2.17 0.67
CA ASP A 115 17.67 2.50 0.24
C ASP A 115 16.64 2.20 1.33
N TYR A 116 16.77 1.06 2.05
CA TYR A 116 15.93 0.75 3.21
C TYR A 116 16.12 1.76 4.35
N ALA A 117 17.36 2.08 4.70
CA ALA A 117 17.65 3.05 5.76
C ALA A 117 17.13 4.46 5.41
N ILE A 118 17.29 4.89 4.15
CA ILE A 118 16.76 6.16 3.63
C ILE A 118 15.25 6.18 3.71
N ASP A 119 14.58 5.09 3.32
CA ASP A 119 13.13 5.01 3.36
C ASP A 119 12.59 5.07 4.79
N ILE A 120 13.22 4.35 5.72
CA ILE A 120 12.90 4.38 7.14
C ILE A 120 13.09 5.80 7.71
N ALA A 121 14.23 6.46 7.45
CA ALA A 121 14.50 7.83 7.89
C ALA A 121 13.49 8.83 7.31
N ALA A 122 13.20 8.72 6.02
CA ALA A 122 12.27 9.62 5.34
C ALA A 122 10.82 9.43 5.80
N ARG A 123 10.41 8.20 6.11
CA ARG A 123 9.12 7.88 6.74
C ARG A 123 8.99 8.56 8.10
N MET A 124 10.08 8.61 8.86
CA MET A 124 10.15 9.33 10.14
C MET A 124 10.25 10.85 9.96
N ARG A 125 10.26 11.36 8.73
CA ARG A 125 10.47 12.78 8.37
C ARG A 125 11.82 13.34 8.82
N ASP A 126 12.77 12.46 9.13
CA ASP A 126 14.16 12.84 9.45
C ASP A 126 14.97 13.05 8.15
N TYR A 127 14.65 14.14 7.47
CA TYR A 127 15.31 14.46 6.19
C TYR A 127 16.78 14.82 6.35
N LYS A 128 17.23 15.19 7.56
CA LYS A 128 18.66 15.42 7.84
C LYS A 128 19.42 14.09 7.70
N THR A 129 18.94 13.04 8.35
CA THR A 129 19.51 11.69 8.22
C THR A 129 19.42 11.16 6.79
N VAL A 130 18.32 11.40 6.06
CA VAL A 130 18.18 11.02 4.65
C VAL A 130 19.35 11.57 3.82
N TRP A 131 19.60 12.88 3.87
CA TRP A 131 20.66 13.49 3.07
C TRP A 131 22.07 13.10 3.55
N THR A 132 22.24 12.86 4.85
CA THR A 132 23.51 12.30 5.38
C THR A 132 23.77 10.90 4.82
N LEU A 133 22.75 10.05 4.70
CA LEU A 133 22.88 8.70 4.11
C LEU A 133 23.18 8.78 2.61
N VAL A 134 22.52 9.66 1.85
CA VAL A 134 22.82 9.91 0.43
C VAL A 134 24.27 10.37 0.24
N ALA A 135 24.75 11.32 1.06
CA ALA A 135 26.14 11.77 1.02
C ALA A 135 27.12 10.62 1.32
N ARG A 136 26.77 9.75 2.28
CA ARG A 136 27.57 8.58 2.64
C ARG A 136 27.61 7.50 1.54
N MET A 137 26.49 7.29 0.81
CA MET A 137 26.51 6.45 -0.39
C MET A 137 27.55 6.93 -1.41
N ARG A 138 27.59 8.25 -1.66
CA ARG A 138 28.56 8.86 -2.58
C ARG A 138 30.01 8.66 -2.11
N SER A 139 30.30 8.92 -0.84
CA SER A 139 31.65 8.75 -0.28
C SER A 139 32.16 7.31 -0.38
N ARG A 140 31.24 6.34 -0.37
CA ARG A 140 31.55 4.89 -0.54
C ARG A 140 31.54 4.43 -2.00
N ARG A 141 31.45 5.33 -2.95
CA ARG A 141 31.31 5.02 -4.38
C ARG A 141 30.07 4.16 -4.74
N LEU A 142 29.10 4.07 -3.85
CA LEU A 142 27.80 3.46 -4.07
C LEU A 142 26.85 4.53 -4.61
N GLY A 143 26.97 4.97 -5.83
CA GLY A 143 26.15 6.08 -6.35
C GLY A 143 24.65 5.89 -6.09
N PRO A 144 23.91 6.94 -5.62
CA PRO A 144 22.46 6.84 -5.46
C PRO A 144 21.79 6.58 -6.81
N SER A 145 20.86 5.64 -6.83
CA SER A 145 20.15 5.18 -8.03
C SER A 145 18.85 5.97 -8.27
N PRO A 146 18.21 5.87 -9.45
CA PRO A 146 16.86 6.41 -9.66
C PRO A 146 15.85 5.90 -8.63
N ARG A 147 16.00 4.66 -8.13
CA ARG A 147 15.19 4.09 -7.05
C ARG A 147 15.36 4.84 -5.73
N THR A 148 16.58 5.19 -5.36
CA THR A 148 16.86 6.01 -4.16
C THR A 148 16.09 7.32 -4.21
N PHE A 149 16.14 8.02 -5.36
CA PHE A 149 15.42 9.28 -5.55
C PHE A 149 13.91 9.11 -5.62
N ALA A 150 13.41 8.01 -6.19
CA ALA A 150 11.97 7.67 -6.17
C ALA A 150 11.46 7.53 -4.74
N ILE A 151 12.19 6.82 -3.87
CA ILE A 151 11.87 6.68 -2.44
C ILE A 151 11.81 8.06 -1.76
N ILE A 152 12.84 8.88 -1.90
CA ILE A 152 12.90 10.21 -1.29
C ILE A 152 11.75 11.09 -1.77
N THR A 153 11.49 11.09 -3.08
CA THR A 153 10.41 11.84 -3.73
C THR A 153 9.05 11.41 -3.20
N GLU A 154 8.79 10.10 -3.14
CA GLU A 154 7.55 9.54 -2.61
C GLU A 154 7.30 9.99 -1.15
N ARG A 155 8.33 9.95 -0.31
CA ARG A 155 8.22 10.35 1.09
C ARG A 155 7.99 11.86 1.25
N TYR A 156 8.61 12.71 0.40
CA TYR A 156 8.30 14.14 0.39
C TYR A 156 6.86 14.40 -0.04
N VAL A 157 6.38 13.73 -1.09
CA VAL A 157 4.99 13.86 -1.56
C VAL A 157 4.00 13.39 -0.47
N SER A 158 4.24 12.24 0.15
CA SER A 158 3.43 11.70 1.24
C SER A 158 3.42 12.60 2.48
N ALA A 159 4.50 13.37 2.70
CA ALA A 159 4.56 14.38 3.76
C ALA A 159 3.91 15.71 3.37
N GLY A 160 3.26 15.81 2.20
CA GLY A 160 2.64 17.03 1.70
C GLY A 160 3.61 18.08 1.14
N LYS A 161 4.89 17.73 0.97
CA LYS A 161 5.96 18.64 0.52
C LYS A 161 6.27 18.45 -0.97
N ALA A 162 5.26 18.56 -1.82
CA ALA A 162 5.36 18.31 -3.26
C ALA A 162 6.45 19.18 -3.94
N ASP A 163 6.58 20.46 -3.56
CA ASP A 163 7.61 21.34 -4.12
C ASP A 163 9.02 20.83 -3.84
N ARG A 164 9.26 20.25 -2.65
CA ARG A 164 10.56 19.64 -2.33
C ARG A 164 10.80 18.37 -3.15
N ALA A 165 9.76 17.56 -3.40
CA ALA A 165 9.86 16.39 -4.26
C ALA A 165 10.30 16.78 -5.68
N VAL A 166 9.74 17.84 -6.24
CA VAL A 166 10.15 18.39 -7.54
C VAL A 166 11.61 18.86 -7.52
N LYS A 167 12.01 19.58 -6.46
CA LYS A 167 13.42 20.02 -6.32
C LYS A 167 14.38 18.84 -6.27
N VAL A 168 14.03 17.78 -5.52
CA VAL A 168 14.82 16.52 -5.45
C VAL A 168 15.01 15.91 -6.83
N PHE A 169 13.93 15.80 -7.61
CA PHE A 169 14.03 15.30 -8.98
C PHE A 169 14.94 16.18 -9.86
N LEU A 170 14.78 17.49 -9.78
CA LEU A 170 15.59 18.41 -10.59
C LEU A 170 17.08 18.37 -10.21
N SER A 171 17.41 18.14 -8.93
CA SER A 171 18.79 18.06 -8.43
C SER A 171 19.43 16.65 -8.51
N MET A 172 18.75 15.63 -9.06
CA MET A 172 19.32 14.29 -9.16
C MET A 172 20.72 14.26 -9.81
N HIS A 173 20.94 15.08 -10.82
CA HIS A 173 22.22 15.18 -11.53
C HIS A 173 23.36 15.69 -10.63
N GLU A 174 23.09 16.58 -9.68
CA GLU A 174 24.07 17.09 -8.70
C GLU A 174 24.59 15.97 -7.79
N HIS A 175 23.81 14.93 -7.64
CA HIS A 175 24.15 13.74 -6.87
C HIS A 175 24.69 12.57 -7.73
N GLY A 176 25.00 12.82 -9.02
CA GLY A 176 25.53 11.82 -9.93
C GLY A 176 24.50 10.85 -10.51
N CYS A 177 23.20 11.13 -10.32
CA CYS A 177 22.13 10.29 -10.88
C CYS A 177 21.46 10.97 -12.07
N ARG A 178 21.48 10.32 -13.24
CA ARG A 178 20.87 10.85 -14.46
C ARG A 178 19.34 10.72 -14.39
N GLN A 179 18.65 11.79 -14.76
CA GLN A 179 17.20 11.80 -14.95
C GLN A 179 16.86 11.09 -16.27
N ASP A 180 15.86 10.20 -16.22
CA ASP A 180 15.32 9.51 -17.38
C ASP A 180 13.78 9.62 -17.42
N LEU A 181 13.17 9.10 -18.48
CA LEU A 181 11.72 9.11 -18.66
C LEU A 181 11.00 8.36 -17.51
N ASN A 182 11.60 7.28 -17.00
CA ASN A 182 10.99 6.48 -15.94
C ASN A 182 10.94 7.25 -14.61
N SER A 183 12.03 7.91 -14.21
CA SER A 183 12.07 8.77 -13.03
C SER A 183 11.14 9.98 -13.16
N PHE A 184 11.02 10.54 -14.39
CA PHE A 184 10.05 11.60 -14.67
C PHE A 184 8.61 11.11 -14.55
N ASN A 185 8.26 9.98 -15.14
CA ASN A 185 6.94 9.37 -15.02
C ASN A 185 6.60 9.02 -13.57
N THR A 186 7.57 8.55 -12.79
CA THR A 186 7.41 8.29 -11.35
C THR A 186 7.03 9.56 -10.58
N LEU A 187 7.73 10.68 -10.82
CA LEU A 187 7.39 11.96 -10.20
C LEU A 187 5.99 12.43 -10.59
N LEU A 188 5.64 12.37 -11.88
CA LEU A 188 4.31 12.77 -12.38
C LEU A 188 3.20 11.93 -11.72
N ASP A 189 3.38 10.60 -11.63
CA ASP A 189 2.40 9.69 -11.01
C ASP A 189 2.21 9.97 -9.53
N LEU A 190 3.30 10.19 -8.78
CA LEU A 190 3.24 10.57 -7.36
C LEU A 190 2.49 11.88 -7.13
N LEU A 191 2.76 12.91 -7.96
CA LEU A 191 2.06 14.19 -7.90
C LEU A 191 0.57 14.03 -8.23
N CYS A 192 0.23 13.25 -9.26
CA CYS A 192 -1.16 12.98 -9.63
C CYS A 192 -1.91 12.22 -8.53
N LYS A 193 -1.32 11.18 -7.95
CA LYS A 193 -1.90 10.41 -6.84
C LYS A 193 -2.10 11.25 -5.57
N SER A 194 -1.22 12.21 -5.32
CA SER A 194 -1.36 13.16 -4.21
C SER A 194 -2.31 14.33 -4.50
N ARG A 195 -3.04 14.29 -5.63
CA ARG A 195 -3.97 15.34 -6.12
C ARG A 195 -3.31 16.67 -6.48
N ARG A 196 -1.99 16.70 -6.67
CA ARG A 196 -1.24 17.87 -7.16
C ARG A 196 -1.16 17.87 -8.69
N VAL A 197 -2.29 17.62 -9.35
CA VAL A 197 -2.37 17.35 -10.79
C VAL A 197 -1.97 18.57 -11.62
N GLU A 198 -2.31 19.78 -11.18
CA GLU A 198 -1.93 21.02 -11.88
C GLU A 198 -0.42 21.21 -11.92
N MET A 199 0.27 20.91 -10.80
CA MET A 199 1.73 20.92 -10.73
C MET A 199 2.33 19.85 -11.67
N ALA A 200 1.79 18.62 -11.63
CA ALA A 200 2.23 17.55 -12.52
C ALA A 200 2.04 17.91 -14.00
N TYR A 201 0.91 18.52 -14.35
CA TYR A 201 0.62 18.92 -15.71
C TYR A 201 1.52 20.06 -16.22
N LYS A 202 1.84 21.03 -15.35
CA LYS A 202 2.81 22.08 -15.67
C LYS A 202 4.19 21.46 -15.96
N LEU A 203 4.71 20.63 -15.06
CA LEU A 203 5.97 19.93 -15.27
C LEU A 203 5.95 19.07 -16.52
N PHE A 204 4.85 18.35 -16.77
CA PHE A 204 4.70 17.56 -17.98
C PHE A 204 4.83 18.42 -19.23
N LYS A 205 4.16 19.58 -19.31
CA LYS A 205 4.26 20.50 -20.44
C LYS A 205 5.68 21.02 -20.64
N ASP A 206 6.36 21.37 -19.55
CA ASP A 206 7.69 21.97 -19.58
C ASP A 206 8.76 20.94 -20.02
N PHE A 207 8.63 19.68 -19.61
CA PHE A 207 9.68 18.67 -19.78
C PHE A 207 9.36 17.55 -20.77
N ARG A 208 8.13 17.41 -21.27
CA ARG A 208 7.70 16.32 -22.17
C ARG A 208 8.55 16.18 -23.44
N GLY A 209 9.09 17.28 -23.96
CA GLY A 209 9.99 17.27 -25.11
C GLY A 209 11.38 16.75 -24.75
N ARG A 210 11.92 17.16 -23.58
CA ARG A 210 13.22 16.73 -23.07
C ARG A 210 13.27 15.22 -22.82
N PHE A 211 12.20 14.66 -22.20
CA PHE A 211 12.13 13.24 -21.87
C PHE A 211 11.43 12.39 -22.93
N LYS A 212 11.02 12.97 -24.09
CA LYS A 212 10.28 12.27 -25.16
C LYS A 212 9.07 11.50 -24.59
N ALA A 213 8.16 12.23 -23.93
CA ALA A 213 6.99 11.67 -23.29
C ALA A 213 6.23 10.68 -24.19
N ASP A 214 5.93 9.52 -23.64
CA ASP A 214 5.29 8.38 -24.30
C ASP A 214 3.82 8.22 -23.89
N THR A 215 3.15 7.17 -24.37
CA THR A 215 1.77 6.81 -24.01
C THR A 215 1.59 6.69 -22.49
N VAL A 216 2.60 6.20 -21.75
CA VAL A 216 2.53 6.06 -20.29
C VAL A 216 2.49 7.44 -19.62
N SER A 217 3.33 8.38 -20.06
CA SER A 217 3.36 9.76 -19.57
C SER A 217 1.99 10.46 -19.72
N TYR A 218 1.37 10.34 -20.91
CA TYR A 218 0.04 10.88 -21.18
C TYR A 218 -1.04 10.22 -20.33
N ASN A 219 -0.97 8.90 -20.16
CA ASN A 219 -1.92 8.15 -19.32
C ASN A 219 -1.84 8.55 -17.83
N ILE A 220 -0.64 8.82 -17.30
CA ILE A 220 -0.45 9.31 -15.94
C ILE A 220 -1.17 10.65 -15.75
N ILE A 221 -1.00 11.60 -16.66
CA ILE A 221 -1.62 12.92 -16.58
C ILE A 221 -3.14 12.82 -16.77
N ALA A 222 -3.63 12.04 -17.74
CA ALA A 222 -5.07 11.81 -17.94
C ALA A 222 -5.69 11.18 -16.69
N ASN A 223 -5.05 10.17 -16.08
CA ASN A 223 -5.51 9.57 -14.83
C ASN A 223 -5.53 10.60 -13.68
N GLY A 224 -4.51 11.45 -13.60
CA GLY A 224 -4.46 12.55 -12.63
C GLY A 224 -5.70 13.45 -12.71
N TRP A 225 -6.06 13.92 -13.91
CA TRP A 225 -7.27 14.72 -14.12
C TRP A 225 -8.55 13.97 -13.77
N CYS A 226 -8.63 12.68 -14.09
CA CYS A 226 -9.76 11.83 -13.69
C CYS A 226 -9.84 11.64 -12.16
N LEU A 227 -8.69 11.58 -11.44
CA LEU A 227 -8.66 11.47 -9.98
C LEU A 227 -9.26 12.70 -9.27
N ILE A 228 -9.07 13.89 -9.84
CA ILE A 228 -9.67 15.14 -9.31
C ILE A 228 -11.01 15.51 -9.96
N LYS A 229 -11.64 14.55 -10.66
CA LYS A 229 -12.95 14.68 -11.30
C LYS A 229 -13.00 15.73 -12.42
N ARG A 230 -11.88 16.00 -13.09
CA ARG A 230 -11.82 16.91 -14.26
C ARG A 230 -11.65 16.10 -15.56
N THR A 231 -12.58 15.18 -15.81
CA THR A 231 -12.58 14.30 -17.00
C THR A 231 -12.51 15.05 -18.35
N PRO A 232 -13.11 16.24 -18.54
CA PRO A 232 -12.91 17.01 -19.77
C PRO A 232 -11.44 17.32 -20.06
N LYS A 233 -10.64 17.68 -19.05
CA LYS A 233 -9.19 17.90 -19.22
C LYS A 233 -8.43 16.62 -19.56
N ALA A 234 -8.87 15.47 -19.04
CA ALA A 234 -8.29 14.18 -19.42
C ALA A 234 -8.55 13.85 -20.90
N LEU A 235 -9.72 14.20 -21.44
CA LEU A 235 -10.03 14.09 -22.87
C LEU A 235 -9.17 15.02 -23.73
N GLU A 236 -8.89 16.25 -23.27
CA GLU A 236 -7.96 17.16 -23.96
C GLU A 236 -6.56 16.57 -24.04
N VAL A 237 -6.07 15.97 -22.95
CA VAL A 237 -4.76 15.28 -22.89
C VAL A 237 -4.71 14.10 -23.85
N MET A 238 -5.78 13.28 -23.94
CA MET A 238 -5.87 12.20 -24.93
C MET A 238 -5.90 12.75 -26.37
N THR A 239 -6.61 13.85 -26.62
CA THR A 239 -6.65 14.50 -27.94
C THR A 239 -5.27 15.02 -28.34
N GLU A 240 -4.53 15.59 -27.39
CA GLU A 240 -3.15 16.03 -27.62
C GLU A 240 -2.21 14.85 -27.92
N MET A 241 -2.37 13.74 -27.20
CA MET A 241 -1.64 12.49 -27.42
C MET A 241 -1.79 12.02 -28.87
N VAL A 242 -3.04 11.95 -29.37
CA VAL A 242 -3.36 11.55 -30.75
C VAL A 242 -2.77 12.54 -31.77
N LYS A 243 -2.87 13.85 -31.52
CA LYS A 243 -2.27 14.88 -32.40
C LYS A 243 -0.76 14.75 -32.53
N ARG A 244 -0.09 14.18 -31.53
CA ARG A 244 1.37 13.90 -31.54
C ARG A 244 1.74 12.55 -32.17
N GLY A 245 0.78 11.83 -32.73
CA GLY A 245 0.99 10.55 -33.38
C GLY A 245 1.07 9.36 -32.44
N LEU A 246 0.79 9.56 -31.14
CA LEU A 246 0.73 8.47 -30.17
C LEU A 246 -0.65 7.79 -30.19
N THR A 247 -0.68 6.47 -30.24
CA THR A 247 -1.93 5.69 -30.24
C THR A 247 -2.43 5.45 -28.82
N PRO A 248 -3.69 5.81 -28.50
CA PRO A 248 -4.31 5.43 -27.24
C PRO A 248 -4.40 3.91 -27.08
N SER A 249 -4.01 3.41 -25.93
CA SER A 249 -4.12 1.99 -25.56
C SER A 249 -5.44 1.69 -24.82
N LEU A 250 -5.77 0.40 -24.61
CA LEU A 250 -6.89 0.01 -23.74
C LEU A 250 -6.79 0.66 -22.36
N THR A 251 -5.57 0.80 -21.82
CA THR A 251 -5.34 1.51 -20.56
C THR A 251 -5.81 2.96 -20.63
N THR A 252 -5.56 3.67 -21.75
CA THR A 252 -6.01 5.05 -21.95
C THR A 252 -7.53 5.14 -21.90
N TYR A 253 -8.22 4.24 -22.60
CA TYR A 253 -9.69 4.18 -22.59
C TYR A 253 -10.26 3.85 -21.21
N ASN A 254 -9.67 2.87 -20.52
CA ASN A 254 -10.06 2.46 -19.17
C ASN A 254 -9.89 3.60 -18.14
N ILE A 255 -8.86 4.45 -18.28
CA ILE A 255 -8.67 5.67 -17.46
C ILE A 255 -9.85 6.63 -17.66
N LEU A 256 -10.27 6.88 -18.89
CA LEU A 256 -11.40 7.77 -19.19
C LEU A 256 -12.73 7.21 -18.71
N ILE A 257 -12.98 5.91 -18.89
CA ILE A 257 -14.17 5.24 -18.35
C ILE A 257 -14.23 5.41 -16.82
N LYS A 258 -13.11 5.15 -16.12
CA LYS A 258 -13.00 5.40 -14.67
C LYS A 258 -13.25 6.87 -14.33
N GLY A 259 -12.78 7.79 -15.17
CA GLY A 259 -13.04 9.22 -15.04
C GLY A 259 -14.53 9.56 -15.09
N PHE A 260 -15.25 9.05 -16.10
CA PHE A 260 -16.70 9.25 -16.24
C PHE A 260 -17.49 8.69 -15.05
N PHE A 261 -17.11 7.50 -14.56
CA PHE A 261 -17.75 6.96 -13.35
C PHE A 261 -17.49 7.83 -12.10
N ARG A 262 -16.30 8.41 -11.96
CA ARG A 262 -15.98 9.32 -10.83
C ARG A 262 -16.72 10.65 -10.88
N THR A 263 -17.05 11.13 -12.08
CA THR A 263 -17.86 12.35 -12.27
C THR A 263 -19.36 12.08 -12.26
N GLY A 264 -19.78 10.82 -12.18
CA GLY A 264 -21.19 10.42 -12.24
C GLY A 264 -21.80 10.44 -13.65
N GLU A 265 -20.97 10.58 -14.68
CA GLU A 265 -21.40 10.65 -16.09
C GLU A 265 -21.61 9.23 -16.67
N LEU A 266 -22.53 8.47 -16.06
CA LEU A 266 -22.74 7.03 -16.35
C LEU A 266 -23.13 6.77 -17.80
N LYS A 267 -23.94 7.66 -18.40
CA LYS A 267 -24.34 7.54 -19.80
C LYS A 267 -23.12 7.66 -20.72
N LYS A 268 -22.23 8.63 -20.46
CA LYS A 268 -21.00 8.79 -21.24
C LYS A 268 -20.04 7.61 -21.09
N ALA A 269 -19.92 7.06 -19.87
CA ALA A 269 -19.12 5.85 -19.65
C ALA A 269 -19.63 4.67 -20.49
N TRP A 270 -20.96 4.49 -20.56
CA TRP A 270 -21.61 3.45 -21.34
C TRP A 270 -21.45 3.67 -22.86
N GLU A 271 -21.74 4.88 -23.34
CA GLU A 271 -21.56 5.25 -24.75
C GLU A 271 -20.12 5.06 -25.21
N PHE A 272 -19.16 5.44 -24.35
CA PHE A 272 -17.73 5.29 -24.64
C PHE A 272 -17.32 3.82 -24.72
N PHE A 273 -17.85 2.98 -23.83
CA PHE A 273 -17.64 1.53 -23.87
C PHE A 273 -18.24 0.89 -25.13
N LEU A 274 -19.49 1.28 -25.50
CA LEU A 274 -20.11 0.77 -26.74
C LEU A 274 -19.34 1.22 -27.99
N GLU A 275 -18.82 2.44 -28.01
CA GLU A 275 -18.00 2.92 -29.13
C GLU A 275 -16.69 2.14 -29.25
N MET A 276 -16.05 1.75 -28.12
CA MET A 276 -14.89 0.85 -28.13
C MET A 276 -15.24 -0.50 -28.79
N LYS A 277 -16.36 -1.12 -28.38
CA LYS A 277 -16.83 -2.40 -28.96
C LYS A 277 -17.12 -2.28 -30.45
N LYS A 278 -17.84 -1.22 -30.86
CA LYS A 278 -18.20 -0.98 -32.28
C LYS A 278 -16.98 -0.84 -33.16
N ARG A 279 -15.88 -0.29 -32.63
CA ARG A 279 -14.62 -0.12 -33.36
C ARG A 279 -13.70 -1.33 -33.30
N LYS A 280 -14.21 -2.48 -32.85
CA LYS A 280 -13.45 -3.72 -32.68
C LYS A 280 -12.13 -3.51 -31.89
N CYS A 281 -12.16 -2.57 -30.90
CA CYS A 281 -11.13 -2.59 -29.89
C CYS A 281 -11.32 -3.86 -29.09
N ASP A 282 -10.27 -4.69 -28.97
CA ASP A 282 -10.33 -5.93 -28.20
C ASP A 282 -10.58 -5.61 -26.73
N VAL A 283 -11.87 -5.56 -26.34
CA VAL A 283 -12.28 -5.22 -24.98
C VAL A 283 -11.87 -6.36 -24.06
N ASP A 284 -10.98 -6.05 -23.15
CA ASP A 284 -10.35 -7.03 -22.25
C ASP A 284 -11.10 -7.20 -20.91
N VAL A 285 -10.65 -8.17 -20.11
CA VAL A 285 -11.13 -8.44 -18.75
C VAL A 285 -11.08 -7.19 -17.87
N VAL A 286 -10.06 -6.33 -18.04
CA VAL A 286 -9.88 -5.12 -17.23
C VAL A 286 -10.94 -4.07 -17.55
N THR A 287 -11.31 -3.94 -18.82
CA THR A 287 -12.38 -3.02 -19.27
C THR A 287 -13.72 -3.45 -18.69
N TYR A 288 -14.10 -4.74 -18.84
CA TYR A 288 -15.34 -5.28 -18.26
C TYR A 288 -15.36 -5.13 -16.74
N THR A 289 -14.27 -5.49 -16.05
CA THR A 289 -14.15 -5.32 -14.59
C THR A 289 -14.33 -3.84 -14.19
N THR A 290 -13.79 -2.91 -14.97
CA THR A 290 -13.94 -1.46 -14.74
C THR A 290 -15.40 -1.02 -14.87
N MET A 291 -16.11 -1.56 -15.86
CA MET A 291 -17.53 -1.27 -16.07
C MET A 291 -18.40 -1.84 -14.94
N VAL A 292 -18.20 -3.12 -14.57
CA VAL A 292 -18.90 -3.78 -13.45
C VAL A 292 -18.70 -2.98 -12.16
N HIS A 293 -17.45 -2.66 -11.81
CA HIS A 293 -17.13 -1.90 -10.62
C HIS A 293 -17.72 -0.48 -10.68
N GLY A 294 -17.61 0.20 -11.82
CA GLY A 294 -18.09 1.56 -12.01
C GLY A 294 -19.60 1.69 -11.83
N PHE A 295 -20.39 0.84 -12.46
CA PHE A 295 -21.85 0.78 -12.27
C PHE A 295 -22.20 0.40 -10.84
N GLY A 296 -21.46 -0.54 -10.26
CA GLY A 296 -21.68 -0.95 -8.89
C GLY A 296 -21.46 0.16 -7.87
N VAL A 297 -20.40 0.92 -7.98
CA VAL A 297 -20.13 2.08 -7.11
C VAL A 297 -21.24 3.14 -7.28
N ALA A 298 -21.74 3.32 -8.49
CA ALA A 298 -22.84 4.22 -8.79
C ALA A 298 -24.21 3.74 -8.27
N GLY A 299 -24.32 2.49 -7.79
CA GLY A 299 -25.58 1.92 -7.32
C GLY A 299 -26.46 1.29 -8.41
N GLU A 300 -25.95 1.22 -9.64
CA GLU A 300 -26.64 0.64 -10.81
C GLU A 300 -26.41 -0.87 -10.89
N ILE A 301 -26.90 -1.63 -9.89
CA ILE A 301 -26.62 -3.07 -9.70
C ILE A 301 -27.05 -3.87 -10.91
N LYS A 302 -28.24 -3.61 -11.44
CA LYS A 302 -28.77 -4.31 -12.62
C LYS A 302 -27.86 -4.14 -13.84
N LYS A 303 -27.29 -2.94 -14.02
CA LYS A 303 -26.34 -2.68 -15.12
C LYS A 303 -25.00 -3.38 -14.87
N ALA A 304 -24.51 -3.36 -13.62
CA ALA A 304 -23.28 -4.09 -13.27
C ALA A 304 -23.40 -5.58 -13.56
N ARG A 305 -24.52 -6.21 -13.17
CA ARG A 305 -24.79 -7.62 -13.47
C ARG A 305 -24.92 -7.86 -14.98
N LYS A 306 -25.66 -7.01 -15.70
CA LYS A 306 -25.79 -7.11 -17.17
C LYS A 306 -24.42 -7.07 -17.86
N VAL A 307 -23.53 -6.19 -17.43
CA VAL A 307 -22.16 -6.11 -17.98
C VAL A 307 -21.35 -7.36 -17.69
N PHE A 308 -21.49 -7.93 -16.49
CA PHE A 308 -20.85 -9.19 -16.14
C PHE A 308 -21.36 -10.35 -17.02
N ASP A 309 -22.67 -10.45 -17.21
CA ASP A 309 -23.26 -11.50 -18.05
C ASP A 309 -22.92 -11.28 -19.55
N GLU A 310 -22.79 -10.03 -20.00
CA GLU A 310 -22.32 -9.67 -21.35
C GLU A 310 -20.86 -10.11 -21.55
N MET A 311 -19.98 -9.89 -20.58
CA MET A 311 -18.60 -10.33 -20.60
C MET A 311 -18.50 -11.84 -20.86
N VAL A 312 -19.30 -12.64 -20.16
CA VAL A 312 -19.32 -14.09 -20.33
C VAL A 312 -19.83 -14.49 -21.71
N ARG A 313 -20.88 -13.81 -22.21
CA ARG A 313 -21.44 -14.05 -23.56
C ARG A 313 -20.48 -13.70 -24.68
N ASP A 314 -19.66 -12.67 -24.50
CA ASP A 314 -18.64 -12.25 -25.45
C ASP A 314 -17.39 -13.15 -25.42
N GLY A 315 -17.43 -14.25 -24.63
CA GLY A 315 -16.32 -15.21 -24.50
C GLY A 315 -15.14 -14.71 -23.66
N VAL A 316 -15.28 -13.55 -23.00
CA VAL A 316 -14.23 -13.03 -22.12
C VAL A 316 -14.39 -13.65 -20.73
N LEU A 317 -13.45 -14.50 -20.33
CA LEU A 317 -13.52 -15.20 -19.04
C LEU A 317 -13.35 -14.19 -17.88
N PRO A 318 -14.27 -14.17 -16.90
CA PRO A 318 -14.11 -13.37 -15.70
C PRO A 318 -12.82 -13.71 -14.95
N SER A 319 -12.30 -12.76 -14.20
CA SER A 319 -11.16 -12.96 -13.30
C SER A 319 -11.60 -12.85 -11.84
N VAL A 320 -10.74 -13.29 -10.90
CA VAL A 320 -10.98 -13.07 -9.45
C VAL A 320 -11.29 -11.61 -9.12
N PRO A 321 -10.57 -10.60 -9.66
CA PRO A 321 -10.95 -9.19 -9.52
C PRO A 321 -12.34 -8.84 -10.05
N THR A 322 -12.82 -9.49 -11.14
CA THR A 322 -14.15 -9.25 -11.69
C THR A 322 -15.24 -9.75 -10.74
N TYR A 323 -15.08 -10.98 -10.21
CA TYR A 323 -15.96 -11.52 -9.17
C TYR A 323 -15.95 -10.64 -7.92
N ASN A 324 -14.77 -10.22 -7.46
CA ASN A 324 -14.64 -9.34 -6.30
C ASN A 324 -15.36 -8.00 -6.51
N ALA A 325 -15.30 -7.42 -7.71
CA ALA A 325 -16.04 -6.22 -8.04
C ALA A 325 -17.55 -6.41 -7.93
N LEU A 326 -18.08 -7.52 -8.46
CA LEU A 326 -19.52 -7.84 -8.40
C LEU A 326 -19.96 -8.15 -6.96
N ILE A 327 -19.22 -8.98 -6.23
CA ILE A 327 -19.48 -9.31 -4.82
C ILE A 327 -19.49 -8.04 -3.96
N GLN A 328 -18.52 -7.14 -4.16
CA GLN A 328 -18.44 -5.87 -3.43
C GLN A 328 -19.67 -4.98 -3.67
N VAL A 329 -20.18 -4.98 -4.88
CA VAL A 329 -21.39 -4.22 -5.25
C VAL A 329 -22.61 -4.78 -4.53
N LEU A 330 -22.79 -6.08 -4.59
CA LEU A 330 -23.91 -6.78 -3.95
C LEU A 330 -23.88 -6.57 -2.43
N CYS A 331 -22.74 -6.76 -1.78
CA CYS A 331 -22.58 -6.50 -0.34
C CYS A 331 -22.95 -5.08 0.10
N LYS A 332 -22.71 -4.07 -0.77
CA LYS A 332 -22.93 -2.66 -0.39
C LYS A 332 -24.33 -2.13 -0.68
N LYS A 333 -24.97 -2.63 -1.71
CA LYS A 333 -26.12 -1.97 -2.32
C LYS A 333 -27.33 -2.88 -2.51
N ASP A 334 -27.17 -4.20 -2.36
CA ASP A 334 -28.23 -5.18 -2.59
C ASP A 334 -28.40 -6.05 -1.35
N SER A 335 -27.85 -7.25 -1.38
CA SER A 335 -27.98 -8.23 -0.33
C SER A 335 -26.68 -9.03 -0.20
N VAL A 336 -26.29 -9.28 1.03
CA VAL A 336 -25.12 -10.11 1.32
C VAL A 336 -25.38 -11.56 0.84
N GLU A 337 -26.62 -12.03 0.86
CA GLU A 337 -27.04 -13.32 0.35
C GLU A 337 -26.71 -13.46 -1.14
N ASN A 338 -27.07 -12.46 -1.96
CA ASN A 338 -26.74 -12.43 -3.38
C ASN A 338 -25.23 -12.40 -3.62
N ALA A 339 -24.48 -11.72 -2.75
CA ALA A 339 -23.01 -11.70 -2.81
C ALA A 339 -22.44 -13.10 -2.50
N ILE A 340 -22.99 -13.80 -1.51
CA ILE A 340 -22.58 -15.17 -1.16
C ILE A 340 -22.91 -16.15 -2.31
N LEU A 341 -24.07 -16.00 -2.96
CA LEU A 341 -24.40 -16.82 -4.14
C LEU A 341 -23.38 -16.64 -5.27
N VAL A 342 -22.93 -15.42 -5.54
CA VAL A 342 -21.88 -15.14 -6.53
C VAL A 342 -20.52 -15.71 -6.10
N PHE A 343 -20.22 -15.69 -4.80
CA PHE A 343 -19.03 -16.31 -4.25
C PHE A 343 -19.05 -17.84 -4.46
N GLU A 344 -20.16 -18.51 -4.17
CA GLU A 344 -20.30 -19.95 -4.41
C GLU A 344 -20.28 -20.30 -5.92
N GLU A 345 -20.84 -19.42 -6.77
CA GLU A 345 -20.73 -19.54 -8.23
C GLU A 345 -19.26 -19.48 -8.68
N MET A 346 -18.49 -18.52 -8.12
CA MET A 346 -17.06 -18.36 -8.38
C MET A 346 -16.31 -19.67 -8.07
N MET A 347 -16.54 -20.24 -6.88
CA MET A 347 -15.88 -21.49 -6.47
C MET A 347 -16.28 -22.69 -7.34
N ARG A 348 -17.57 -22.85 -7.65
CA ARG A 348 -18.05 -23.93 -8.55
C ARG A 348 -17.42 -23.86 -9.94
N LYS A 349 -17.09 -22.67 -10.42
CA LYS A 349 -16.39 -22.45 -11.69
C LYS A 349 -14.87 -22.63 -11.60
N GLY A 350 -14.34 -23.04 -10.44
CA GLY A 350 -12.91 -23.31 -10.22
C GLY A 350 -12.05 -22.06 -9.94
N TYR A 351 -12.66 -20.89 -9.73
CA TYR A 351 -11.91 -19.69 -9.34
C TYR A 351 -11.64 -19.70 -7.84
N GLN A 352 -10.37 -19.66 -7.45
CA GLN A 352 -9.97 -19.64 -6.05
C GLN A 352 -10.17 -18.23 -5.45
N PRO A 353 -10.96 -18.08 -4.37
CA PRO A 353 -11.08 -16.83 -3.64
C PRO A 353 -9.73 -16.40 -3.04
N ASN A 354 -9.49 -15.13 -3.00
CA ASN A 354 -8.32 -14.58 -2.30
C ASN A 354 -8.73 -13.81 -1.03
N SER A 355 -7.75 -13.33 -0.27
CA SER A 355 -8.00 -12.57 0.96
C SER A 355 -8.89 -11.33 0.76
N THR A 356 -8.87 -10.74 -0.44
CA THR A 356 -9.78 -9.63 -0.79
C THR A 356 -11.22 -10.11 -0.93
N THR A 357 -11.46 -11.28 -1.58
CA THR A 357 -12.78 -11.88 -1.74
C THR A 357 -13.43 -12.10 -0.38
N TYR A 358 -12.73 -12.78 0.52
CA TYR A 358 -13.19 -13.02 1.89
C TYR A 358 -13.42 -11.72 2.66
N SER A 359 -12.46 -10.78 2.62
CA SER A 359 -12.58 -9.49 3.32
C SER A 359 -13.81 -8.69 2.89
N VAL A 360 -14.21 -8.78 1.62
CA VAL A 360 -15.40 -8.08 1.10
C VAL A 360 -16.69 -8.67 1.68
N ILE A 361 -16.80 -10.00 1.72
CA ILE A 361 -17.98 -10.70 2.28
C ILE A 361 -18.04 -10.49 3.80
N ILE A 362 -16.94 -10.68 4.51
CA ILE A 362 -16.85 -10.43 5.96
C ILE A 362 -17.29 -9.02 6.28
N ARG A 363 -16.84 -8.03 5.49
CA ARG A 363 -17.28 -6.64 5.65
C ARG A 363 -18.78 -6.48 5.42
N GLY A 364 -19.34 -7.13 4.40
CA GLY A 364 -20.79 -7.14 4.15
C GLY A 364 -21.57 -7.68 5.33
N LEU A 365 -21.18 -8.83 5.86
CA LEU A 365 -21.79 -9.47 7.04
C LEU A 365 -21.65 -8.60 8.31
N CYS A 366 -20.49 -7.99 8.52
CA CYS A 366 -20.33 -7.05 9.64
C CYS A 366 -21.26 -5.83 9.51
N HIS A 367 -21.47 -5.30 8.29
CA HIS A 367 -22.39 -4.18 8.08
C HIS A 367 -23.85 -4.53 8.29
N THR A 368 -24.27 -5.77 8.04
CA THR A 368 -25.62 -6.25 8.33
C THR A 368 -25.80 -6.74 9.76
N GLY A 369 -24.75 -6.74 10.58
CA GLY A 369 -24.76 -7.19 11.97
C GLY A 369 -24.66 -8.70 12.15
N ASP A 370 -24.47 -9.45 11.08
CA ASP A 370 -24.38 -10.92 11.10
C ASP A 370 -22.96 -11.40 11.45
N MET A 371 -22.59 -11.22 12.73
CA MET A 371 -21.26 -11.59 13.20
C MET A 371 -21.02 -13.09 13.24
N GLU A 372 -22.07 -13.89 13.48
CA GLU A 372 -21.93 -15.33 13.50
C GLU A 372 -21.42 -15.87 12.16
N ARG A 373 -22.07 -15.42 11.07
CA ARG A 373 -21.59 -15.77 9.73
C ARG A 373 -20.25 -15.12 9.37
N ALA A 374 -19.97 -13.89 9.83
CA ALA A 374 -18.68 -13.27 9.61
C ALA A 374 -17.52 -14.09 10.20
N VAL A 375 -17.67 -14.59 11.44
CA VAL A 375 -16.68 -15.47 12.10
C VAL A 375 -16.56 -16.81 11.35
N LYS A 376 -17.68 -17.42 10.90
CA LYS A 376 -17.64 -18.64 10.07
C LYS A 376 -16.87 -18.42 8.77
N PHE A 377 -17.01 -17.25 8.13
CA PHE A 377 -16.25 -16.91 6.92
C PHE A 377 -14.76 -16.71 7.18
N VAL A 378 -14.37 -16.21 8.36
CA VAL A 378 -12.94 -16.16 8.75
C VAL A 378 -12.38 -17.57 8.95
N ALA A 379 -13.11 -18.45 9.64
CA ALA A 379 -12.69 -19.84 9.81
C ALA A 379 -12.60 -20.59 8.46
N ARG A 380 -13.54 -20.32 7.54
CA ARG A 380 -13.49 -20.86 6.17
C ARG A 380 -12.28 -20.33 5.42
N MET A 381 -11.97 -19.04 5.54
CA MET A 381 -10.79 -18.41 4.93
C MET A 381 -9.49 -19.10 5.39
N GLU A 382 -9.35 -19.34 6.70
CA GLU A 382 -8.20 -20.07 7.27
C GLU A 382 -8.14 -21.53 6.76
N LYS A 383 -9.29 -22.21 6.63
CA LYS A 383 -9.38 -23.58 6.09
C LYS A 383 -8.98 -23.67 4.61
N ASP A 384 -9.25 -22.64 3.83
CA ASP A 384 -8.93 -22.56 2.40
C ASP A 384 -7.50 -22.04 2.17
N ASP A 385 -6.59 -22.15 3.17
CA ASP A 385 -5.21 -21.70 3.16
C ASP A 385 -5.04 -20.20 2.77
N CYS A 386 -6.08 -19.42 3.02
CA CYS A 386 -6.11 -18.01 2.73
C CYS A 386 -5.96 -17.20 4.03
N GLU A 387 -4.73 -16.84 4.41
CA GLU A 387 -4.47 -16.11 5.66
C GLU A 387 -5.22 -14.76 5.72
N PRO A 388 -5.87 -14.44 6.87
CA PRO A 388 -6.48 -13.13 7.10
C PRO A 388 -5.42 -12.03 7.01
N ASN A 389 -5.69 -11.03 6.17
CA ASN A 389 -4.81 -9.87 6.01
C ASN A 389 -5.21 -8.72 6.95
N VAL A 390 -4.39 -7.64 6.95
CA VAL A 390 -4.66 -6.43 7.74
C VAL A 390 -6.05 -5.86 7.52
N GLN A 391 -6.60 -5.97 6.30
CA GLN A 391 -7.94 -5.47 6.00
C GLN A 391 -9.03 -6.30 6.67
N THR A 392 -8.88 -7.64 6.69
CA THR A 392 -9.80 -8.55 7.38
C THR A 392 -9.83 -8.24 8.87
N TYR A 393 -8.66 -8.16 9.51
CA TYR A 393 -8.56 -7.80 10.93
C TYR A 393 -9.18 -6.43 11.21
N ASN A 394 -8.85 -5.40 10.42
CA ASN A 394 -9.38 -4.04 10.62
C ASN A 394 -10.90 -3.95 10.48
N VAL A 395 -11.50 -4.75 9.59
CA VAL A 395 -12.97 -4.82 9.45
C VAL A 395 -13.60 -5.38 10.73
N MET A 396 -13.08 -6.49 11.24
CA MET A 396 -13.61 -7.13 12.44
C MET A 396 -13.37 -6.29 13.70
N ILE A 397 -12.16 -5.74 13.87
CA ILE A 397 -11.82 -4.83 14.98
C ILE A 397 -12.77 -3.64 14.98
N ARG A 398 -12.99 -3.00 13.83
CA ARG A 398 -13.92 -1.88 13.68
C ARG A 398 -15.32 -2.27 14.12
N TYR A 399 -15.82 -3.41 13.63
CA TYR A 399 -17.15 -3.88 14.02
C TYR A 399 -17.30 -4.05 15.54
N PHE A 400 -16.36 -4.75 16.19
CA PHE A 400 -16.40 -4.93 17.64
C PHE A 400 -16.30 -3.60 18.41
N CYS A 401 -15.49 -2.66 17.88
CA CYS A 401 -15.40 -1.31 18.45
C CYS A 401 -16.72 -0.54 18.30
N ASP A 402 -17.35 -0.59 17.14
CA ASP A 402 -18.60 0.12 16.86
C ASP A 402 -19.79 -0.51 17.64
N SER A 403 -19.75 -1.83 17.90
CA SER A 403 -20.73 -2.55 18.74
C SER A 403 -20.49 -2.36 20.25
N GLY A 404 -19.43 -1.64 20.65
CA GLY A 404 -19.08 -1.45 22.05
C GLY A 404 -18.32 -2.62 22.71
N GLU A 405 -18.03 -3.69 21.96
CA GLU A 405 -17.28 -4.88 22.41
C GLU A 405 -15.76 -4.68 22.24
N ILE A 406 -15.25 -3.59 22.80
CA ILE A 406 -13.86 -3.13 22.56
C ILE A 406 -12.83 -4.20 22.96
N GLU A 407 -13.10 -4.98 24.00
CA GLU A 407 -12.21 -6.05 24.47
C GLU A 407 -12.02 -7.15 23.43
N LYS A 408 -13.07 -7.52 22.69
CA LYS A 408 -12.93 -8.44 21.54
C LYS A 408 -12.08 -7.84 20.43
N GLY A 409 -12.21 -6.52 20.19
CA GLY A 409 -11.36 -5.79 19.26
C GLY A 409 -9.89 -5.80 19.66
N LEU A 410 -9.58 -5.60 20.96
CA LEU A 410 -8.22 -5.68 21.50
C LEU A 410 -7.65 -7.10 21.41
N ASN A 411 -8.43 -8.13 21.71
CA ASN A 411 -8.00 -9.52 21.58
C ASN A 411 -7.62 -9.87 20.12
N LEU A 412 -8.37 -9.34 19.14
CA LEU A 412 -8.02 -9.49 17.72
C LEU A 412 -6.74 -8.73 17.35
N PHE A 413 -6.53 -7.56 17.93
CA PHE A 413 -5.30 -6.79 17.77
C PHE A 413 -4.09 -7.56 18.33
N ASP A 414 -4.21 -8.18 19.49
CA ASP A 414 -3.16 -9.01 20.10
C ASP A 414 -2.89 -10.27 19.25
N LYS A 415 -3.95 -10.94 18.74
CA LYS A 415 -3.83 -12.08 17.81
C LYS A 415 -3.06 -11.65 16.55
N MET A 416 -3.40 -10.49 15.99
CA MET A 416 -2.73 -9.91 14.83
C MET A 416 -1.23 -9.64 15.10
N GLY A 417 -0.90 -9.09 16.27
CA GLY A 417 0.47 -8.77 16.67
C GLY A 417 1.35 -10.00 16.89
N LYS A 418 0.76 -11.13 17.28
CA LYS A 418 1.44 -12.43 17.47
C LYS A 418 1.59 -13.23 16.17
N GLY A 419 0.78 -12.92 15.15
CA GLY A 419 0.78 -13.59 13.86
C GLY A 419 1.72 -12.96 12.83
N SER A 420 1.58 -13.39 11.58
CA SER A 420 2.31 -12.83 10.42
C SER A 420 1.84 -11.44 9.99
N CYS A 421 0.68 -11.00 10.51
CA CYS A 421 -0.03 -9.81 10.06
C CYS A 421 0.12 -8.65 11.05
N LEU A 422 1.09 -7.76 10.81
CA LEU A 422 1.36 -6.63 11.72
C LEU A 422 0.33 -5.50 11.59
N PRO A 423 -0.08 -4.87 12.74
CA PRO A 423 -0.95 -3.71 12.75
C PRO A 423 -0.42 -2.55 11.92
N ASN A 424 -1.30 -1.86 11.21
CA ASN A 424 -0.98 -0.67 10.44
C ASN A 424 -1.54 0.61 11.11
N LEU A 425 -1.28 1.76 10.49
CA LEU A 425 -1.78 3.05 10.98
C LEU A 425 -3.31 3.08 11.18
N ASP A 426 -4.06 2.42 10.29
CA ASP A 426 -5.53 2.38 10.39
C ASP A 426 -6.00 1.52 11.56
N THR A 427 -5.29 0.42 11.86
CA THR A 427 -5.57 -0.43 13.04
C THR A 427 -5.51 0.38 14.33
N TYR A 428 -4.41 1.14 14.53
CA TYR A 428 -4.27 2.01 15.70
C TYR A 428 -5.33 3.10 15.74
N ASN A 429 -5.62 3.73 14.59
CA ASN A 429 -6.65 4.77 14.52
C ASN A 429 -8.04 4.27 14.88
N ILE A 430 -8.41 3.04 14.47
CA ILE A 430 -9.69 2.42 14.84
C ILE A 430 -9.77 2.24 16.35
N LEU A 431 -8.78 1.57 16.94
CA LEU A 431 -8.76 1.27 18.38
C LEU A 431 -8.72 2.54 19.23
N ILE A 432 -7.78 3.46 18.94
CA ILE A 432 -7.69 4.72 19.68
C ILE A 432 -9.01 5.50 19.59
N SER A 433 -9.66 5.53 18.43
CA SER A 433 -10.94 6.23 18.28
C SER A 433 -12.06 5.58 19.11
N ALA A 434 -12.08 4.26 19.20
CA ALA A 434 -13.06 3.50 19.96
C ALA A 434 -12.96 3.74 21.48
N MET A 435 -11.73 3.92 22.01
CA MET A 435 -11.50 4.20 23.43
C MET A 435 -12.19 5.50 23.90
N PHE A 436 -12.48 6.44 22.99
CA PHE A 436 -13.18 7.67 23.33
C PHE A 436 -14.70 7.54 23.36
N VAL A 437 -15.27 6.42 22.94
CA VAL A 437 -16.73 6.22 22.90
C VAL A 437 -17.26 5.99 24.30
N ARG A 438 -16.59 5.16 25.10
CA ARG A 438 -17.02 4.81 26.47
C ARG A 438 -16.70 5.87 27.52
N LYS A 439 -15.79 6.81 27.25
CA LYS A 439 -15.34 7.88 28.19
C LYS A 439 -14.86 7.38 29.54
N LYS A 440 -14.37 6.14 29.64
CA LYS A 440 -13.79 5.60 30.88
C LYS A 440 -12.33 5.99 31.00
N SER A 441 -11.86 6.25 32.24
CA SER A 441 -10.45 6.59 32.50
C SER A 441 -9.49 5.51 32.00
N ASP A 442 -9.82 4.23 32.28
CA ASP A 442 -8.97 3.10 31.89
C ASP A 442 -8.83 2.96 30.36
N ASP A 443 -9.92 3.20 29.62
CA ASP A 443 -9.90 3.17 28.15
C ASP A 443 -8.94 4.25 27.60
N LEU A 444 -8.87 5.43 28.24
CA LEU A 444 -7.96 6.50 27.83
C LEU A 444 -6.49 6.17 28.14
N VAL A 445 -6.22 5.43 29.22
CA VAL A 445 -4.88 4.90 29.49
C VAL A 445 -4.47 3.90 28.42
N VAL A 446 -5.39 3.00 28.01
CA VAL A 446 -5.15 2.08 26.87
C VAL A 446 -4.91 2.86 25.58
N ALA A 447 -5.67 3.91 25.28
CA ALA A 447 -5.44 4.78 24.13
C ALA A 447 -4.04 5.43 24.15
N GLY A 448 -3.57 5.83 25.33
CA GLY A 448 -2.21 6.36 25.53
C GLY A 448 -1.13 5.31 25.25
N LYS A 449 -1.29 4.08 25.74
CA LYS A 449 -0.38 2.96 25.46
C LYS A 449 -0.33 2.63 23.95
N LEU A 450 -1.48 2.55 23.29
CA LEU A 450 -1.57 2.33 21.86
C LEU A 450 -0.90 3.46 21.06
N LEU A 451 -1.02 4.70 21.52
CA LEU A 451 -0.36 5.86 20.90
C LEU A 451 1.17 5.77 21.01
N ILE A 452 1.69 5.34 22.18
CA ILE A 452 3.13 5.12 22.37
C ILE A 452 3.61 4.00 21.45
N GLU A 453 2.96 2.83 21.45
CA GLU A 453 3.30 1.71 20.59
C GLU A 453 3.29 2.11 19.11
N MET A 454 2.28 2.87 18.67
CA MET A 454 2.17 3.43 17.34
C MET A 454 3.40 4.28 16.97
N ILE A 455 3.87 5.15 17.90
CA ILE A 455 5.04 6.00 17.70
C ILE A 455 6.33 5.18 17.66
N ASP A 456 6.48 4.22 18.57
CA ASP A 456 7.65 3.34 18.66
C ASP A 456 7.80 2.48 17.40
N ARG A 457 6.70 2.04 16.81
CA ARG A 457 6.69 1.37 15.51
C ARG A 457 6.94 2.31 14.32
N GLY A 458 7.18 3.60 14.57
CA GLY A 458 7.52 4.60 13.56
C GLY A 458 6.34 5.18 12.80
N PHE A 459 5.11 4.95 13.22
CA PHE A 459 3.94 5.63 12.68
C PHE A 459 3.81 7.03 13.26
N LEU A 460 3.38 7.97 12.42
CA LEU A 460 3.15 9.35 12.85
C LEU A 460 1.66 9.56 13.15
N PRO A 461 1.27 9.79 14.40
CA PRO A 461 -0.11 10.11 14.73
C PRO A 461 -0.55 11.43 14.07
N ARG A 462 -1.81 11.51 13.67
CA ARG A 462 -2.40 12.77 13.25
C ARG A 462 -2.49 13.72 14.44
N LYS A 463 -2.23 15.02 14.23
CA LYS A 463 -2.30 16.05 15.29
C LYS A 463 -3.60 15.97 16.11
N PHE A 464 -4.73 15.74 15.42
CA PHE A 464 -6.04 15.62 16.09
C PHE A 464 -6.09 14.44 17.06
N ILE A 465 -5.63 13.24 16.66
CA ILE A 465 -5.63 12.03 17.50
C ILE A 465 -4.70 12.23 18.70
N PHE A 466 -3.50 12.75 18.44
CA PHE A 466 -2.52 13.01 19.49
C PHE A 466 -3.07 13.97 20.55
N ASN A 467 -3.59 15.13 20.14
CA ASN A 467 -4.18 16.10 21.06
C ASN A 467 -5.39 15.53 21.79
N ARG A 468 -6.22 14.73 21.13
CA ARG A 468 -7.41 14.12 21.74
C ARG A 468 -7.01 13.14 22.86
N VAL A 469 -5.96 12.32 22.64
CA VAL A 469 -5.46 11.39 23.67
C VAL A 469 -4.91 12.16 24.86
N LEU A 470 -4.07 13.17 24.64
CA LEU A 470 -3.49 13.97 25.71
C LEU A 470 -4.57 14.68 26.53
N ASN A 471 -5.49 15.39 25.87
CA ASN A 471 -6.58 16.09 26.55
C ASN A 471 -7.46 15.12 27.36
N GLY A 472 -7.74 13.93 26.81
CA GLY A 472 -8.48 12.89 27.53
C GLY A 472 -7.77 12.45 28.81
N LEU A 473 -6.47 12.19 28.74
CA LEU A 473 -5.65 11.80 29.90
C LEU A 473 -5.57 12.91 30.94
N PHE A 474 -5.43 14.18 30.54
CA PHE A 474 -5.46 15.32 31.46
C PHE A 474 -6.80 15.45 32.18
N LEU A 475 -7.92 15.30 31.47
CA LEU A 475 -9.27 15.42 32.04
C LEU A 475 -9.63 14.28 32.96
N THR A 476 -9.00 13.11 32.82
CA THR A 476 -9.27 11.92 33.68
C THR A 476 -8.28 11.74 34.82
N GLY A 477 -7.44 12.74 35.11
CA GLY A 477 -6.48 12.71 36.20
C GLY A 477 -5.18 11.97 35.93
N ASN A 478 -4.98 11.44 34.71
CA ASN A 478 -3.77 10.73 34.31
C ASN A 478 -2.68 11.68 33.78
N GLN A 479 -2.44 12.78 34.53
CA GLN A 479 -1.56 13.88 34.09
C GLN A 479 -0.10 13.46 33.90
N ASP A 480 0.41 12.59 34.78
CA ASP A 480 1.81 12.16 34.73
C ASP A 480 2.04 11.31 33.48
N PHE A 481 1.13 10.41 33.15
CA PHE A 481 1.20 9.62 31.92
C PHE A 481 1.12 10.50 30.66
N ALA A 482 0.28 11.54 30.66
CA ALA A 482 0.23 12.51 29.57
C ALA A 482 1.55 13.29 29.44
N ARG A 483 2.19 13.67 30.54
CA ARG A 483 3.54 14.33 30.54
C ARG A 483 4.61 13.40 29.97
N ASP A 484 4.55 12.10 30.29
CA ASP A 484 5.51 11.14 29.72
C ASP A 484 5.36 10.98 28.21
N ILE A 485 4.12 10.96 27.68
CA ILE A 485 3.87 10.99 26.24
C ILE A 485 4.43 12.26 25.59
N LEU A 486 4.30 13.41 26.25
CA LEU A 486 4.89 14.68 25.78
C LEU A 486 6.42 14.65 25.79
N ARG A 487 7.04 14.05 26.82
CA ARG A 487 8.51 13.88 26.89
C ARG A 487 9.03 12.96 25.77
N LEU A 488 8.32 11.88 25.45
CA LEU A 488 8.63 11.05 24.30
C LEU A 488 8.55 11.83 22.97
N GLN A 489 7.62 12.77 22.88
CA GLN A 489 7.52 13.69 21.74
C GLN A 489 8.75 14.57 21.59
N SER A 490 9.23 15.19 22.67
CA SER A 490 10.38 16.08 22.63
C SER A 490 11.68 15.35 22.27
N ARG A 491 11.83 14.10 22.70
CA ARG A 491 13.00 13.25 22.40
C ARG A 491 13.00 12.69 20.98
N SER A 492 11.84 12.39 20.44
CA SER A 492 11.72 11.74 19.11
C SER A 492 11.65 12.71 17.94
N GLY A 493 11.42 14.01 18.18
CA GLY A 493 11.24 15.02 17.12
C GLY A 493 10.07 14.77 16.16
N ARG A 494 9.21 13.81 16.47
CA ARG A 494 8.29 13.16 15.55
C ARG A 494 6.85 13.65 15.61
N VAL A 495 6.54 14.55 16.53
CA VAL A 495 5.18 15.08 16.70
C VAL A 495 5.18 16.57 16.42
N PRO A 496 4.10 17.16 15.87
CA PRO A 496 4.07 18.57 15.49
C PRO A 496 4.45 19.50 16.64
N ARG A 497 5.47 20.36 16.42
CA ARG A 497 6.07 21.28 17.41
C ARG A 497 5.15 22.41 17.92
N HIS A 498 3.85 22.39 17.64
CA HIS A 498 2.90 23.45 17.95
C HIS A 498 1.84 23.01 18.96
N LEU A 499 2.27 22.46 20.10
CA LEU A 499 1.45 22.46 21.30
C LEU A 499 1.92 23.63 22.18
N LYS A 500 1.25 24.76 22.08
CA LYS A 500 1.16 25.70 23.20
C LYS A 500 0.15 25.09 24.17
N LEU A 501 0.62 24.65 25.33
CA LEU A 501 -0.17 24.39 26.52
C LEU A 501 -0.78 25.70 27.00
#